data_ae3744637c86e14f22c9c0850a1a3fbe
#
_entry.id   ae3744637c86e14f22c9c0850a1a3fbe
#
_cell.length_a   1.000
_cell.length_b   1.000
_cell.length_c   1.000
_cell.angle_alpha   90.00
_cell.angle_beta   90.00
_cell.angle_gamma   90.00
#
_symmetry.space_group_name_H-M   'P 1'
#
loop_
_entity.id
_entity.type
_entity.pdbx_description
1 polymer ?
#
loop_
_entity_poly.entity_id
_entity_poly.type
_entity_poly.pdbx_seq_one_letter_code
_entity_poly.pdbx_strand_id
1 'polypeptide(L)'
;GPFVIEPALSRKIGKSAIAEMTLDTEWKTASWAKEKGLYAKVLANTSDLDLEITDFANKLAGYNPEGLSEIKKIFWEGTENWNTLLYERAEISGKLVLSDFSKKALNQFKKQK
;
A
#
# COMPACT_ATOMS: atom_id res chain seq x y z
N GLY A 1 -11.09 3.93 -6.99
CA GLY A 1 -10.75 2.89 -6.01
C GLY A 1 -9.30 2.43 -6.13
N PRO A 2 -8.79 1.68 -5.16
CA PRO A 2 -7.38 1.26 -5.09
C PRO A 2 -7.08 0.02 -5.95
N PHE A 3 -7.57 -0.01 -7.17
CA PHE A 3 -7.52 -1.20 -8.04
C PHE A 3 -6.10 -1.75 -8.26
N VAL A 4 -5.14 -0.86 -8.52
CA VAL A 4 -3.75 -1.26 -8.81
C VAL A 4 -2.99 -1.65 -7.54
N ILE A 5 -3.23 -0.96 -6.43
CA ILE A 5 -2.51 -1.20 -5.18
C ILE A 5 -3.15 -2.28 -4.29
N GLU A 6 -4.41 -2.66 -4.59
CA GLU A 6 -5.16 -3.64 -3.81
C GLU A 6 -4.40 -4.96 -3.61
N PRO A 7 -3.78 -5.58 -4.64
CA PRO A 7 -3.11 -6.86 -4.46
C PRO A 7 -1.99 -6.80 -3.40
N ALA A 8 -1.19 -5.72 -3.40
CA ALA A 8 -0.11 -5.53 -2.44
C ALA A 8 -0.64 -5.25 -1.03
N LEU A 9 -1.65 -4.39 -0.91
CA LEU A 9 -2.25 -4.05 0.38
C LEU A 9 -3.00 -5.23 0.99
N SER A 10 -3.82 -5.92 0.19
CA SER A 10 -4.57 -7.11 0.63
C SER A 10 -3.63 -8.21 1.15
N ARG A 11 -2.48 -8.38 0.49
CA ARG A 11 -1.44 -9.30 0.94
C ARG A 11 -0.83 -8.90 2.28
N LYS A 12 -0.69 -7.60 2.53
CA LYS A 12 -0.05 -7.07 3.74
C LYS A 12 -0.98 -6.97 4.94
N ILE A 13 -2.21 -6.49 4.75
CA ILE A 13 -3.14 -6.19 5.84
C ILE A 13 -4.41 -7.04 5.83
N GLY A 14 -4.54 -7.93 4.85
CA GLY A 14 -5.72 -8.79 4.69
C GLY A 14 -6.92 -8.08 4.05
N LYS A 15 -7.86 -8.88 3.59
CA LYS A 15 -9.03 -8.38 2.85
C LYS A 15 -9.97 -7.51 3.70
N SER A 16 -10.13 -7.81 4.97
CA SER A 16 -11.00 -7.02 5.86
C SER A 16 -10.48 -5.60 6.05
N ALA A 17 -9.19 -5.43 6.32
CA ALA A 17 -8.60 -4.13 6.53
C ALA A 17 -8.54 -3.30 5.25
N ILE A 18 -8.26 -3.92 4.09
CA ILE A 18 -8.31 -3.20 2.81
C ILE A 18 -9.75 -2.82 2.43
N ALA A 19 -10.75 -3.65 2.74
CA ALA A 19 -12.15 -3.31 2.52
C ALA A 19 -12.57 -2.12 3.39
N GLU A 20 -12.24 -2.12 4.68
CA GLU A 20 -12.46 -0.99 5.58
C GLU A 20 -11.82 0.29 5.02
N MET A 21 -10.54 0.24 4.65
CA MET A 21 -9.80 1.39 4.12
C MET A 21 -10.35 1.92 2.79
N THR A 22 -10.96 1.04 1.97
CA THR A 22 -11.47 1.38 0.64
C THR A 22 -12.88 1.93 0.68
N LEU A 23 -13.75 1.34 1.51
CA LEU A 23 -15.17 1.65 1.56
C LEU A 23 -15.50 2.75 2.57
N ASP A 24 -14.76 2.83 3.65
CA ASP A 24 -14.79 3.94 4.59
C ASP A 24 -13.78 5.00 4.12
N THR A 25 -14.30 6.14 3.63
CA THR A 25 -13.51 7.24 3.07
C THR A 25 -12.85 8.14 4.13
N GLU A 26 -13.07 7.88 5.40
CA GLU A 26 -12.44 8.61 6.49
C GLU A 26 -10.93 8.37 6.55
N TRP A 27 -10.18 9.41 6.91
CA TRP A 27 -8.73 9.32 7.05
C TRP A 27 -8.33 8.33 8.14
N LYS A 28 -7.47 7.38 7.81
CA LYS A 28 -6.90 6.43 8.77
C LYS A 28 -5.64 6.99 9.41
N THR A 29 -5.50 6.79 10.72
CA THR A 29 -4.33 7.24 11.48
C THR A 29 -3.12 6.32 11.28
N ALA A 30 -1.93 6.80 11.63
CA ALA A 30 -0.73 5.97 11.68
C ALA A 30 -0.87 4.83 12.70
N SER A 31 -1.57 5.05 13.81
CA SER A 31 -1.87 4.01 14.81
C SER A 31 -2.76 2.91 14.23
N TRP A 32 -3.81 3.26 13.49
CA TRP A 32 -4.64 2.31 12.76
C TRP A 32 -3.78 1.48 11.78
N ALA A 33 -2.92 2.15 11.00
CA ALA A 33 -2.05 1.48 10.04
C ALA A 33 -1.09 0.48 10.71
N LYS A 34 -0.57 0.81 11.90
CA LYS A 34 0.23 -0.11 12.71
C LYS A 34 -0.59 -1.29 13.21
N GLU A 35 -1.78 -1.05 13.77
CA GLU A 35 -2.69 -2.09 14.26
C GLU A 35 -3.05 -3.11 13.17
N LYS A 36 -3.32 -2.64 11.96
CA LYS A 36 -3.65 -3.49 10.81
C LYS A 36 -2.42 -4.13 10.12
N GLY A 37 -1.21 -3.83 10.56
CA GLY A 37 0.02 -4.41 10.00
C GLY A 37 0.54 -3.71 8.74
N LEU A 38 -0.03 -2.54 8.38
CA LEU A 38 0.48 -1.73 7.27
C LEU A 38 1.83 -1.11 7.63
N TYR A 39 1.96 -0.58 8.85
CA TYR A 39 3.22 -0.10 9.40
C TYR A 39 3.77 -1.07 10.44
N ALA A 40 5.07 -1.34 10.40
CA ALA A 40 5.74 -2.12 11.43
C ALA A 40 5.89 -1.33 12.74
N LYS A 41 6.21 -0.03 12.62
CA LYS A 41 6.41 0.90 13.74
C LYS A 41 5.81 2.26 13.44
N VAL A 42 5.46 2.97 14.50
CA VAL A 42 5.09 4.39 14.48
C VAL A 42 5.98 5.09 15.50
N LEU A 43 6.68 6.13 15.08
CA LEU A 43 7.63 6.88 15.88
C LEU A 43 7.05 8.26 16.19
N ALA A 44 7.57 8.90 17.25
CA ALA A 44 7.06 10.18 17.74
C ALA A 44 7.36 11.35 16.78
N ASN A 45 8.49 11.28 16.06
CA ASN A 45 8.96 12.36 15.19
C ASN A 45 9.87 11.83 14.09
N THR A 46 10.23 12.69 13.15
CA THR A 46 11.07 12.36 11.99
C THR A 46 12.49 11.94 12.41
N SER A 47 13.07 12.58 13.41
CA SER A 47 14.43 12.23 13.88
C SER A 47 14.50 10.82 14.43
N ASP A 48 13.51 10.41 15.21
CA ASP A 48 13.40 9.04 15.72
C ASP A 48 13.18 8.04 14.57
N LEU A 49 12.41 8.41 13.55
CA LEU A 49 12.21 7.59 12.36
C LEU A 49 13.51 7.39 11.60
N ASP A 50 14.30 8.43 11.38
CA ASP A 50 15.57 8.35 10.66
C ASP A 50 16.58 7.47 11.41
N LEU A 51 16.63 7.56 12.73
CA LEU A 51 17.46 6.68 13.58
C LEU A 51 17.01 5.22 13.47
N GLU A 52 15.72 4.96 13.59
CA GLU A 52 15.17 3.59 13.47
C GLU A 52 15.46 2.98 12.09
N ILE A 53 15.31 3.76 11.02
CA ILE A 53 15.63 3.31 9.65
C ILE A 53 17.11 2.97 9.53
N THR A 54 17.99 3.83 10.02
CA THR A 54 19.43 3.64 9.99
C THR A 54 19.85 2.38 10.75
N ASP A 55 19.35 2.21 11.97
CA ASP A 55 19.63 1.04 12.80
C ASP A 55 19.13 -0.26 12.14
N PHE A 56 17.92 -0.24 11.59
CA PHE A 56 17.38 -1.41 10.92
C PHE A 56 18.14 -1.75 9.63
N ALA A 57 18.52 -0.76 8.83
CA ALA A 57 19.32 -0.96 7.63
C ALA A 57 20.70 -1.57 7.98
N ASN A 58 21.35 -1.08 9.03
CA ASN A 58 22.62 -1.63 9.51
C ASN A 58 22.49 -3.09 9.98
N LYS A 59 21.40 -3.44 10.66
CA LYS A 59 21.11 -4.84 11.03
C LYS A 59 20.97 -5.72 9.80
N LEU A 60 20.19 -5.30 8.80
CA LEU A 60 20.01 -6.05 7.56
C LEU A 60 21.32 -6.22 6.79
N ALA A 61 22.16 -5.19 6.76
CA ALA A 61 23.47 -5.24 6.11
C ALA A 61 24.43 -6.25 6.76
N GLY A 62 24.22 -6.57 8.05
CA GLY A 62 24.97 -7.58 8.79
C GLY A 62 24.49 -9.02 8.62
N TYR A 63 23.35 -9.23 7.95
CA TYR A 63 22.79 -10.57 7.75
C TYR A 63 23.40 -11.26 6.52
N ASN A 64 23.25 -12.58 6.45
CA ASN A 64 23.67 -13.35 5.28
C ASN A 64 22.87 -12.91 4.03
N PRO A 65 23.54 -12.35 3.00
CA PRO A 65 22.83 -11.82 1.82
C PRO A 65 22.11 -12.91 1.00
N GLU A 66 22.65 -14.13 0.95
CA GLU A 66 22.02 -15.26 0.28
C GLU A 66 20.73 -15.64 1.02
N GLY A 67 20.78 -15.72 2.36
CA GLY A 67 19.61 -15.99 3.19
C GLY A 67 18.52 -14.92 3.02
N LEU A 68 18.88 -13.63 2.99
CA LEU A 68 17.94 -12.55 2.73
C LEU A 68 17.32 -12.65 1.33
N SER A 69 18.12 -13.03 0.33
CA SER A 69 17.64 -13.23 -1.04
C SER A 69 16.58 -14.35 -1.11
N GLU A 70 16.87 -15.48 -0.48
CA GLU A 70 15.93 -16.62 -0.48
C GLU A 70 14.64 -16.30 0.29
N ILE A 71 14.74 -15.67 1.47
CA ILE A 71 13.55 -15.29 2.23
C ILE A 71 12.67 -14.29 1.46
N LYS A 72 13.30 -13.38 0.71
CA LYS A 72 12.58 -12.42 -0.14
C LYS A 72 11.81 -13.11 -1.26
N LYS A 73 12.38 -14.14 -1.88
CA LYS A 73 11.67 -14.96 -2.89
C LYS A 73 10.43 -15.61 -2.28
N ILE A 74 10.56 -16.23 -1.10
CA ILE A 74 9.44 -16.84 -0.37
C ILE A 74 8.36 -15.81 -0.07
N PHE A 75 8.73 -14.61 0.39
CA PHE A 75 7.74 -13.54 0.65
C PHE A 75 6.99 -13.10 -0.61
N TRP A 76 7.55 -13.27 -1.79
CA TRP A 76 6.92 -12.89 -3.06
C TRP A 76 6.27 -14.05 -3.81
N GLU A 77 6.25 -15.25 -3.25
CA GLU A 77 5.49 -16.36 -3.83
C GLU A 77 4.00 -16.00 -3.98
N GLY A 78 3.39 -16.45 -5.07
CA GLY A 78 1.98 -16.16 -5.39
C GLY A 78 1.76 -14.79 -6.04
N THR A 79 2.83 -14.10 -6.46
CA THR A 79 2.74 -12.80 -7.16
C THR A 79 3.18 -12.87 -8.63
N GLU A 80 3.38 -14.06 -9.17
CA GLU A 80 3.95 -14.30 -10.49
C GLU A 80 3.09 -13.72 -11.62
N ASN A 81 1.79 -13.60 -11.39
CA ASN A 81 0.82 -13.03 -12.34
C ASN A 81 0.66 -11.50 -12.23
N TRP A 82 1.38 -10.83 -11.33
CA TRP A 82 1.17 -9.40 -11.10
C TRP A 82 1.48 -8.55 -12.34
N ASN A 83 2.41 -8.98 -13.19
CA ASN A 83 2.70 -8.29 -14.44
C ASN A 83 1.45 -8.13 -15.34
N THR A 84 0.56 -9.11 -15.35
CA THR A 84 -0.72 -9.04 -16.08
C THR A 84 -1.80 -8.38 -15.24
N LEU A 85 -1.96 -8.82 -13.99
CA LEU A 85 -3.00 -8.36 -13.09
C LEU A 85 -2.98 -6.84 -12.88
N LEU A 86 -1.81 -6.24 -12.70
CA LEU A 86 -1.71 -4.80 -12.44
C LEU A 86 -2.11 -3.97 -13.66
N TYR A 87 -1.82 -4.43 -14.87
CA TYR A 87 -2.31 -3.78 -16.10
C TYR A 87 -3.83 -3.88 -16.24
N GLU A 88 -4.43 -5.05 -16.01
CA GLU A 88 -5.88 -5.23 -16.01
C GLU A 88 -6.58 -4.31 -14.99
N ARG A 89 -6.00 -4.19 -13.80
CA ARG A 89 -6.50 -3.29 -12.74
C ARG A 89 -6.35 -1.81 -13.11
N ALA A 90 -5.27 -1.45 -13.80
CA ALA A 90 -5.07 -0.10 -14.31
C ALA A 90 -6.12 0.26 -15.39
N GLU A 91 -6.49 -0.68 -16.25
CA GLU A 91 -7.58 -0.47 -17.22
C GLU A 91 -8.93 -0.21 -16.55
N ILE A 92 -9.26 -0.94 -15.48
CA ILE A 92 -10.48 -0.69 -14.70
C ILE A 92 -10.47 0.74 -14.18
N SER A 93 -9.36 1.16 -13.58
CA SER A 93 -9.17 2.53 -13.07
C SER A 93 -9.34 3.59 -14.17
N GLY A 94 -8.72 3.36 -15.33
CA GLY A 94 -8.80 4.23 -16.49
C GLY A 94 -10.22 4.37 -17.04
N LYS A 95 -10.95 3.26 -17.16
CA LYS A 95 -12.35 3.27 -17.61
C LYS A 95 -13.25 4.03 -16.63
N LEU A 96 -13.09 3.81 -15.33
CA LEU A 96 -13.92 4.46 -14.32
C LEU A 96 -13.68 5.96 -14.19
N VAL A 97 -12.43 6.42 -14.35
CA VAL A 97 -12.12 7.87 -14.30
C VAL A 97 -12.75 8.63 -15.46
N LEU A 98 -12.97 7.97 -16.58
CA LEU A 98 -13.64 8.52 -17.76
C LEU A 98 -15.18 8.46 -17.70
N SER A 99 -15.75 7.80 -16.71
CA SER A 99 -17.18 7.69 -16.52
C SER A 99 -17.84 9.05 -16.27
N ASP A 100 -19.12 9.18 -16.64
CA ASP A 100 -19.88 10.42 -16.39
C ASP A 100 -20.00 10.75 -14.91
N PHE A 101 -20.08 9.74 -14.04
CA PHE A 101 -20.05 9.94 -12.59
C PHE A 101 -18.75 10.62 -12.13
N SER A 102 -17.61 10.11 -12.56
CA SER A 102 -16.30 10.66 -12.20
C SER A 102 -16.09 12.06 -12.76
N LYS A 103 -16.52 12.32 -13.99
CA LYS A 103 -16.47 13.65 -14.60
C LYS A 103 -17.29 14.67 -13.83
N LYS A 104 -18.52 14.29 -13.41
CA LYS A 104 -19.37 15.15 -12.57
C LYS A 104 -18.75 15.44 -11.22
N ALA A 105 -18.19 14.43 -10.55
CA ALA A 105 -17.53 14.59 -9.25
C ALA A 105 -16.31 15.51 -9.34
N LEU A 106 -15.47 15.34 -10.36
CA LEU A 106 -14.29 16.20 -10.59
C LEU A 106 -14.69 17.66 -10.89
N ASN A 107 -15.76 17.87 -11.64
CA ASN A 107 -16.27 19.21 -11.92
C ASN A 107 -16.84 19.91 -10.68
N GLN A 108 -17.50 19.16 -9.78
CA GLN A 108 -17.94 19.68 -8.49
C GLN A 108 -16.77 20.09 -7.61
N PHE A 109 -15.73 19.26 -7.55
CA PHE A 109 -14.53 19.55 -6.77
C PHE A 109 -13.77 20.79 -7.27
N LYS A 110 -13.70 21.00 -8.59
CA LYS A 110 -13.10 22.21 -9.19
C LYS A 110 -13.88 23.50 -8.88
N LYS A 111 -15.20 23.42 -8.68
CA LYS A 111 -16.04 24.58 -8.35
C LYS A 111 -15.95 25.00 -6.88
N GLN A 112 -15.42 24.14 -6.00
CA GLN A 112 -15.24 24.43 -4.58
C GLN A 112 -13.88 25.06 -4.25
N LYS A 113 -13.00 25.17 -5.23
CA LYS A 113 -11.72 25.89 -5.13
C LYS A 113 -11.83 27.28 -5.79
#